data_2d10f5b53067a2b5142816cc2d4052da
#
_entry.id   2d10f5b53067a2b5142816cc2d4052da
#
_cell.length_a   1.000
_cell.length_b   1.000
_cell.length_c   1.000
_cell.angle_alpha   90.00
_cell.angle_beta   90.00
_cell.angle_gamma   90.00
#
_symmetry.space_group_name_H-M   'P 1'
#
loop_
_entity.id
_entity.type
_entity.pdbx_description
1 polymer ?
#
loop_
_entity_poly.entity_id
_entity_poly.type
_entity_poly.pdbx_seq_one_letter_code
_entity_poly.pdbx_strand_id
1 'polypeptide(L)' 'MIRELARELYRLQQEVDRLQDRVKDAPPGEKEAIDEELRSLRSERDRCRKILEAKKEGPPVRKPL' A
#
# COMPACT_ATOMS: atom_id res chain seq x y z
N MET A 1 -17.80 0.29 4.60
CA MET A 1 -17.04 -0.60 4.25
C MET A 1 -16.16 -0.31 3.08
N ILE A 2 -16.60 -0.29 1.87
CA ILE A 2 -15.75 0.03 0.76
C ILE A 2 -15.15 1.41 0.89
N ARG A 3 -15.93 2.31 1.40
CA ARG A 3 -15.47 3.65 1.58
C ARG A 3 -14.29 3.71 2.52
N GLU A 4 -14.39 2.99 3.60
CA GLU A 4 -13.33 2.98 4.58
C GLU A 4 -12.09 2.34 4.04
N LEU A 5 -12.26 1.29 3.24
CA LEU A 5 -11.13 0.63 2.66
C LEU A 5 -10.40 1.55 1.69
N ALA A 6 -11.17 2.29 0.93
CA ALA A 6 -10.57 3.20 -0.02
C ALA A 6 -9.79 4.29 0.70
N ARG A 7 -10.35 4.75 1.81
CA ARG A 7 -9.68 5.77 2.59
C ARG A 7 -8.39 5.24 3.16
N GLU A 8 -8.44 4.03 3.67
CA GLU A 8 -7.29 3.41 4.25
C GLU A 8 -6.21 3.23 3.19
N LEU A 9 -6.61 2.81 2.04
CA LEU A 9 -5.66 2.61 0.96
C LEU A 9 -5.01 3.93 0.58
N TYR A 10 -5.78 4.96 0.50
CA TYR A 10 -5.27 6.26 0.15
C TYR A 10 -4.26 6.73 1.19
N ARG A 11 -4.57 6.51 2.44
CA ARG A 11 -3.72 6.89 3.52
C ARG A 11 -2.40 6.13 3.45
N LEU A 12 -2.49 4.84 3.24
CA LEU A 12 -1.31 4.01 3.16
C LEU A 12 -0.44 4.44 1.99
N GLN A 13 -1.08 4.77 0.90
CA GLN A 13 -0.34 5.19 -0.28
C GLN A 13 0.41 6.49 0.00
N GLN A 14 -0.22 7.38 0.70
CA GLN A 14 0.41 8.63 1.05
C GLN A 14 1.61 8.43 1.96
N GLU A 15 1.47 7.52 2.89
CA GLU A 15 2.56 7.24 3.79
C GLU A 15 3.72 6.61 3.07
N VAL A 16 3.42 5.74 2.14
CA VAL A 16 4.47 5.12 1.35
C VAL A 16 5.21 6.18 0.57
N ASP A 17 4.48 7.08 -0.05
CA ASP A 17 5.10 8.13 -0.83
C ASP A 17 5.99 9.02 0.04
N ARG A 18 5.50 9.31 1.22
CA ARG A 18 6.23 10.14 2.13
C ARG A 18 7.54 9.49 2.55
N LEU A 19 7.47 8.23 2.88
CA LEU A 19 8.65 7.53 3.30
C LEU A 19 9.64 7.36 2.15
N GLN A 20 9.13 7.17 0.98
CA GLN A 20 9.99 7.06 -0.18
C GLN A 20 10.78 8.34 -0.40
N ASP A 21 10.15 9.45 -0.15
CA ASP A 21 10.80 10.72 -0.28
C ASP A 21 11.85 10.87 0.79
N ARG A 22 11.52 10.44 1.98
CA ARG A 22 12.43 10.57 3.07
C ARG A 22 13.66 9.71 2.90
N VAL A 23 13.49 8.54 2.37
CA VAL A 23 14.59 7.63 2.24
C VAL A 23 15.62 8.14 1.27
N LYS A 24 15.25 8.99 0.40
CA LYS A 24 16.18 9.53 -0.56
C LYS A 24 17.23 10.38 0.12
N ASP A 25 16.83 11.12 1.12
CA ASP A 25 17.74 12.00 1.81
C ASP A 25 18.23 11.46 3.13
N ALA A 26 17.79 10.28 3.48
CA ALA A 26 18.16 9.75 4.78
C ALA A 26 19.54 9.18 4.78
N PRO A 27 20.23 9.26 5.90
CA PRO A 27 21.54 8.64 6.02
C PRO A 27 21.42 7.13 6.00
N PRO A 28 22.47 6.44 5.72
CA PRO A 28 22.42 4.99 5.55
C PRO A 28 21.80 4.25 6.73
N GLY A 29 22.08 4.71 7.92
CA GLY A 29 21.51 4.06 9.09
C GLY A 29 20.03 4.15 9.14
N GLU A 30 19.50 5.30 8.84
CA GLU A 30 18.08 5.51 8.88
C GLU A 30 17.39 4.90 7.68
N LYS A 31 18.13 4.79 6.60
CA LYS A 31 17.58 4.23 5.40
C LYS A 31 17.04 2.84 5.64
N GLU A 32 17.75 2.07 6.39
CA GLU A 32 17.33 0.70 6.66
C GLU A 32 16.04 0.67 7.42
N ALA A 33 15.92 1.52 8.41
CA ALA A 33 14.71 1.57 9.21
C ALA A 33 13.53 2.01 8.35
N ILE A 34 13.74 2.99 7.52
CA ILE A 34 12.69 3.46 6.67
C ILE A 34 12.30 2.40 5.65
N ASP A 35 13.28 1.68 5.16
CA ASP A 35 13.01 0.63 4.20
C ASP A 35 12.12 -0.44 4.80
N GLU A 36 12.37 -0.78 6.04
CA GLU A 36 11.56 -1.76 6.71
C GLU A 36 10.13 -1.28 6.85
N GLU A 37 9.97 -0.04 7.21
CA GLU A 37 8.65 0.52 7.32
C GLU A 37 7.95 0.55 5.98
N LEU A 38 8.69 0.89 4.96
CA LEU A 38 8.14 0.93 3.62
C LEU A 38 7.63 -0.45 3.21
N ARG A 39 8.39 -1.45 3.55
CA ARG A 39 8.02 -2.80 3.23
C ARG A 39 6.71 -3.17 3.89
N SER A 40 6.60 -2.83 5.15
CA SER A 40 5.40 -3.10 5.90
C SER A 40 4.21 -2.37 5.32
N LEU A 41 4.39 -1.12 5.05
CA LEU A 41 3.32 -0.30 4.53
C LEU A 41 2.88 -0.76 3.15
N ARG A 42 3.83 -1.15 2.34
CA ARG A 42 3.49 -1.64 1.01
C ARG A 42 2.68 -2.92 1.10
N SER A 43 3.05 -3.74 2.04
CA SER A 43 2.35 -4.99 2.24
C SER A 43 0.90 -4.73 2.63
N GLU A 44 0.71 -3.80 3.53
CA GLU A 44 -0.62 -3.46 3.97
C GLU A 44 -1.40 -2.79 2.86
N ARG A 45 -0.73 -1.95 2.11
CA ARG A 45 -1.39 -1.29 1.01
C ARG A 45 -1.88 -2.31 -0.02
N ASP A 46 -1.05 -3.27 -0.33
CA ASP A 46 -1.41 -4.28 -1.31
C ASP A 46 -2.58 -5.11 -0.81
N ARG A 47 -2.58 -5.38 0.47
CA ARG A 47 -3.65 -6.14 1.06
C ARG A 47 -4.97 -5.41 0.96
N CYS A 48 -4.97 -4.15 1.31
CA CYS A 48 -6.17 -3.34 1.22
C CYS A 48 -6.65 -3.25 -0.21
N ARG A 49 -5.70 -3.12 -1.10
CA ARG A 49 -6.04 -3.01 -2.49
C ARG A 49 -6.72 -4.27 -3.00
N LYS A 50 -6.20 -5.42 -2.60
CA LYS A 50 -6.79 -6.67 -3.02
C LYS A 50 -8.20 -6.82 -2.50
N ILE A 51 -8.40 -6.48 -1.24
CA ILE A 51 -9.71 -6.58 -0.66
C ILE A 51 -10.67 -5.65 -1.37
N LEU A 52 -10.20 -4.46 -1.64
CA LEU A 52 -11.04 -3.48 -2.29
C LEU A 52 -11.43 -3.92 -3.69
N GLU A 53 -10.47 -4.46 -4.40
CA GLU A 53 -10.73 -4.89 -5.74
C GLU A 53 -11.69 -6.06 -5.77
N ALA A 54 -11.53 -6.94 -4.82
CA ALA A 54 -12.41 -8.08 -4.76
C ALA A 54 -13.85 -7.65 -4.51
N LYS A 55 -14.02 -6.70 -3.61
CA LYS A 55 -15.35 -6.23 -3.32
C LYS A 55 -15.93 -5.44 -4.46
N LYS A 56 -15.08 -4.68 -5.10
CA LYS A 56 -15.54 -3.85 -6.16
C LYS A 56 -15.96 -4.65 -7.35
N GLU A 57 -15.19 -5.67 -7.66
CA GLU A 57 -15.48 -6.42 -8.81
C GLU A 57 -16.59 -7.36 -8.70
N GLY A 58 -16.99 -7.72 -7.64
CA GLY A 58 -18.05 -8.67 -7.51
C GLY A 58 -17.49 -9.97 -7.97
N PRO A 59 -18.09 -10.65 -8.83
CA PRO A 59 -17.67 -11.96 -9.26
C PRO A 59 -16.48 -11.80 -10.15
N PRO A 60 -15.55 -12.55 -9.92
CA PRO A 60 -14.34 -12.46 -10.66
C PRO A 60 -14.52 -13.07 -11.94
N VAL A 61 -14.29 -12.42 -12.82
CA VAL A 61 -14.42 -12.90 -14.01
C VAL A 61 -13.19 -13.39 -14.40
N ARG A 62 -12.88 -14.41 -14.56
CA ARG A 62 -11.74 -14.86 -14.84
C ARG A 62 -11.52 -14.86 -16.20
N LYS A 63 -10.62 -14.70 -16.70
CA LYS A 63 -10.33 -14.69 -17.89
C LYS A 63 -10.04 -15.90 -18.34
N PRO A 64 -10.39 -16.26 -19.19
CA PRO A 64 -10.24 -17.56 -19.60
C PRO A 64 -8.94 -17.68 -20.18
N LEU A 65 -8.58 -17.65 -20.57
CA LEU A 65 -7.42 -17.91 -20.98
C LEU A 65 -7.30 -18.33 -22.00
#